data_39d19efd4e4c327ac3d75546053b04cc
#
_entry.id   39d19efd4e4c327ac3d75546053b04cc
#
_cell.length_a   1.000
_cell.length_b   1.000
_cell.length_c   1.000
_cell.angle_alpha   90.00
_cell.angle_beta   90.00
_cell.angle_gamma   90.00
#
_symmetry.space_group_name_H-M   'P 1'
#
loop_
_entity.id
_entity.type
_entity.pdbx_description
1 polymer ?
#
loop_
_entity_poly.entity_id
_entity_poly.type
_entity_poly.pdbx_seq_one_letter_code
_entity_poly.pdbx_strand_id
1 'polypeptide(L)'
;MFKHLRRRLTILFSVLTAAVLAAALTATCRMAQNEAVSGADLVFANTVSAIEDAVTENNLVRDSWLASQEAAGRLVLYMEDNGHPLVFSGGWTPADERATLVALAREQAVSAGLNPDRLHRQKVNFSLNGAQLSGSYTCTAMLLPSEQTSSAVLLYIIRDMGPLHDRLWIMAWQYTALWAAGALILAFLSHWMVDRALRPTAQAMQKQREFVAAAGHELRSPLTVLKASLQAAQAPETAHLAPQ
;
A
#
# COMPACT_ATOMS: atom_id res chain seq x y z
N MET A 1 -28.65 26.71 -10.93
CA MET A 1 -27.87 25.92 -11.90
C MET A 1 -26.36 25.92 -11.60
N PHE A 2 -25.70 27.04 -11.35
CA PHE A 2 -24.26 27.15 -11.05
C PHE A 2 -23.77 26.37 -9.81
N LYS A 3 -24.53 26.30 -8.72
CA LYS A 3 -24.15 25.57 -7.51
C LYS A 3 -23.97 24.05 -7.75
N HIS A 4 -24.82 23.46 -8.60
CA HIS A 4 -24.72 22.03 -8.96
C HIS A 4 -23.52 21.75 -9.88
N LEU A 5 -23.28 22.62 -10.86
CA LEU A 5 -22.12 22.49 -11.76
C LEU A 5 -20.81 22.61 -10.99
N ARG A 6 -20.71 23.61 -10.11
CA ARG A 6 -19.55 23.82 -9.23
C ARG A 6 -19.25 22.58 -8.37
N ARG A 7 -20.29 22.05 -7.70
CA ARG A 7 -20.14 20.85 -6.85
C ARG A 7 -19.69 19.64 -7.64
N ARG A 8 -20.29 19.40 -8.82
CA ARG A 8 -19.89 18.29 -9.69
C ARG A 8 -18.45 18.41 -10.16
N LEU A 9 -18.03 19.59 -10.59
CA LEU A 9 -16.67 19.85 -11.05
C LEU A 9 -15.65 19.64 -9.93
N THR A 10 -15.88 20.18 -8.73
CA THR A 10 -15.01 20.00 -7.56
C THR A 10 -14.91 18.52 -7.18
N ILE A 11 -16.01 17.79 -7.12
CA ILE A 11 -16.02 16.36 -6.78
C ILE A 11 -15.23 15.58 -7.83
N LEU A 12 -15.47 15.84 -9.12
CA LEU A 12 -14.79 15.12 -10.20
C LEU A 12 -13.26 15.35 -10.17
N PHE A 13 -12.82 16.60 -10.00
CA PHE A 13 -11.39 16.90 -9.85
C PHE A 13 -10.79 16.28 -8.59
N SER A 14 -11.47 16.38 -7.45
CA SER A 14 -10.98 15.79 -6.19
C SER A 14 -10.89 14.26 -6.28
N VAL A 15 -11.88 13.59 -6.86
CA VAL A 15 -11.87 12.13 -7.04
C VAL A 15 -10.77 11.70 -8.01
N LEU A 16 -10.63 12.40 -9.14
CA LEU A 16 -9.60 12.08 -10.13
C LEU A 16 -8.19 12.24 -9.55
N THR A 17 -7.92 13.38 -8.88
CA THR A 17 -6.61 13.62 -8.27
C THR A 17 -6.32 12.66 -7.11
N ALA A 18 -7.33 12.33 -6.28
CA ALA A 18 -7.18 11.35 -5.21
C ALA A 18 -6.92 9.94 -5.77
N ALA A 19 -7.54 9.55 -6.90
CA ALA A 19 -7.31 8.28 -7.56
C ALA A 19 -5.89 8.18 -8.13
N VAL A 20 -5.39 9.23 -8.78
CA VAL A 20 -4.01 9.27 -9.30
C VAL A 20 -3.01 9.18 -8.15
N LEU A 21 -3.24 9.93 -7.07
CA LEU A 21 -2.40 9.88 -5.87
C LEU A 21 -2.42 8.48 -5.23
N ALA A 22 -3.60 7.83 -5.14
CA ALA A 22 -3.73 6.47 -4.64
C ALA A 22 -2.92 5.48 -5.47
N ALA A 23 -3.01 5.55 -6.80
CA ALA A 23 -2.27 4.68 -7.70
C ALA A 23 -0.75 4.86 -7.54
N ALA A 24 -0.27 6.10 -7.51
CA ALA A 24 1.15 6.41 -7.32
C ALA A 24 1.68 5.90 -5.96
N LEU A 25 0.98 6.21 -4.86
CA LEU A 25 1.40 5.77 -3.52
C LEU A 25 1.30 4.25 -3.34
N THR A 26 0.31 3.60 -3.95
CA THR A 26 0.21 2.14 -3.93
C THR A 26 1.38 1.49 -4.65
N ALA A 27 1.76 2.02 -5.83
CA ALA A 27 2.92 1.53 -6.57
C ALA A 27 4.22 1.71 -5.76
N THR A 28 4.42 2.89 -5.17
CA THR A 28 5.59 3.19 -4.33
C THR A 28 5.63 2.32 -3.06
N CYS A 29 4.48 2.12 -2.40
CA CYS A 29 4.37 1.24 -1.24
C CYS A 29 4.76 -0.20 -1.57
N ARG A 30 4.25 -0.75 -2.68
CA ARG A 30 4.60 -2.10 -3.13
C ARG A 30 6.09 -2.23 -3.46
N MET A 31 6.66 -1.22 -4.11
CA MET A 31 8.10 -1.21 -4.40
C MET A 31 8.92 -1.21 -3.11
N ALA A 32 8.60 -0.35 -2.15
CA ALA A 32 9.27 -0.30 -0.86
C ALA A 32 9.11 -1.60 -0.04
N GLN A 33 7.93 -2.23 -0.09
CA GLN A 33 7.70 -3.53 0.55
C GLN A 33 8.53 -4.64 -0.10
N ASN A 34 8.59 -4.68 -1.44
CA ASN A 34 9.42 -5.66 -2.15
C ASN A 34 10.91 -5.48 -1.84
N GLU A 35 11.40 -4.25 -1.77
CA GLU A 35 12.78 -3.96 -1.36
C GLU A 35 13.05 -4.42 0.08
N ALA A 36 12.11 -4.18 1.00
CA ALA A 36 12.24 -4.61 2.39
C ALA A 36 12.28 -6.13 2.51
N VAL A 37 11.44 -6.86 1.77
CA VAL A 37 11.43 -8.33 1.72
C VAL A 37 12.74 -8.85 1.11
N SER A 38 13.10 -8.35 -0.07
CA SER A 38 14.33 -8.79 -0.76
C SER A 38 15.59 -8.50 0.06
N GLY A 39 15.65 -7.35 0.72
CA GLY A 39 16.76 -7.01 1.63
C GLY A 39 16.83 -7.94 2.83
N ALA A 40 15.69 -8.27 3.43
CA ALA A 40 15.62 -9.18 4.56
C ALA A 40 15.99 -10.62 4.16
N ASP A 41 15.61 -11.05 2.96
CA ASP A 41 15.95 -12.37 2.43
C ASP A 41 17.43 -12.48 2.06
N LEU A 42 18.04 -11.40 1.53
CA LEU A 42 19.47 -11.34 1.28
C LEU A 42 20.30 -11.45 2.57
N VAL A 43 19.91 -10.71 3.60
CA VAL A 43 20.57 -10.80 4.93
C VAL A 43 20.44 -12.21 5.49
N PHE A 44 19.25 -12.81 5.39
CA PHE A 44 19.05 -14.18 5.84
C PHE A 44 19.88 -15.19 5.04
N ALA A 45 19.92 -15.07 3.72
CA ALA A 45 20.73 -15.94 2.85
C ALA A 45 22.23 -15.85 3.19
N ASN A 46 22.74 -14.65 3.43
CA ASN A 46 24.12 -14.44 3.87
C ASN A 46 24.40 -15.08 5.23
N THR A 47 23.48 -14.96 6.18
CA THR A 47 23.58 -15.60 7.50
C THR A 47 23.58 -17.12 7.38
N VAL A 48 22.69 -17.67 6.55
CA VAL A 48 22.64 -19.11 6.25
C VAL A 48 23.94 -19.59 5.65
N SER A 49 24.50 -18.88 4.66
CA SER A 49 25.80 -19.25 4.05
C SER A 49 26.94 -19.16 5.07
N ALA A 50 26.99 -18.15 5.92
CA ALA A 50 28.01 -18.03 6.95
C ALA A 50 27.94 -19.18 7.97
N ILE A 51 26.75 -19.63 8.36
CA ILE A 51 26.57 -20.77 9.25
C ILE A 51 26.99 -22.06 8.54
N GLU A 52 26.58 -22.21 7.27
CA GLU A 52 26.94 -23.35 6.43
C GLU A 52 28.44 -23.51 6.28
N ASP A 53 29.16 -22.41 5.95
CA ASP A 53 30.62 -22.39 5.81
C ASP A 53 31.31 -22.72 7.15
N ALA A 54 30.84 -22.12 8.26
CA ALA A 54 31.37 -22.40 9.57
C ALA A 54 31.21 -23.87 10.01
N VAL A 55 30.07 -24.50 9.68
CA VAL A 55 29.82 -25.91 9.99
C VAL A 55 30.64 -26.83 9.09
N THR A 56 30.87 -26.45 7.83
CA THR A 56 31.60 -27.26 6.86
C THR A 56 33.14 -27.18 7.07
N GLU A 57 33.66 -25.98 7.33
CA GLU A 57 35.13 -25.77 7.46
C GLU A 57 35.68 -26.13 8.85
N ASN A 58 34.88 -25.91 9.89
CA ASN A 58 35.32 -26.11 11.27
C ASN A 58 34.47 -27.15 11.99
N ASN A 59 35.02 -28.35 12.22
CA ASN A 59 34.36 -29.38 13.07
C ASN A 59 34.07 -28.90 14.51
N LEU A 60 34.48 -27.72 14.91
CA LEU A 60 34.25 -27.10 16.22
C LEU A 60 33.75 -25.66 16.09
N VAL A 61 32.48 -25.53 15.68
CA VAL A 61 31.81 -24.21 15.74
C VAL A 61 31.63 -23.84 17.22
N ARG A 62 32.05 -22.63 17.59
CA ARG A 62 31.93 -22.15 18.99
C ARG A 62 30.47 -21.91 19.31
N ASP A 63 29.98 -22.49 20.39
CA ASP A 63 28.62 -22.30 20.91
C ASP A 63 28.23 -20.81 21.04
N SER A 64 29.16 -19.99 21.57
CA SER A 64 28.94 -18.53 21.70
C SER A 64 28.73 -17.81 20.36
N TRP A 65 29.34 -18.29 19.28
CA TRP A 65 29.15 -17.70 17.95
C TRP A 65 27.78 -18.07 17.39
N LEU A 66 27.37 -19.34 17.51
CA LEU A 66 26.01 -19.78 17.11
C LEU A 66 24.92 -19.03 17.88
N ALA A 67 25.10 -18.89 19.20
CA ALA A 67 24.17 -18.11 20.03
C ALA A 67 24.10 -16.64 19.59
N SER A 68 25.22 -16.04 19.17
CA SER A 68 25.24 -14.68 18.64
C SER A 68 24.49 -14.56 17.31
N GLN A 69 24.60 -15.56 16.43
CA GLN A 69 23.84 -15.60 15.16
C GLN A 69 22.34 -15.75 15.42
N GLU A 70 21.94 -16.59 16.36
CA GLU A 70 20.54 -16.71 16.78
C GLU A 70 19.97 -15.38 17.30
N ALA A 71 20.70 -14.73 18.20
CA ALA A 71 20.28 -13.45 18.78
C ALA A 71 20.17 -12.33 17.73
N ALA A 72 21.19 -12.22 16.86
CA ALA A 72 21.24 -11.17 15.84
C ALA A 72 20.16 -11.34 14.76
N GLY A 73 19.92 -12.59 14.32
CA GLY A 73 18.99 -12.91 13.24
C GLY A 73 17.59 -13.27 13.70
N ARG A 74 17.32 -13.37 15.01
CA ARG A 74 16.10 -13.97 15.56
C ARG A 74 15.83 -15.34 14.93
N LEU A 75 16.84 -16.19 15.03
CA LEU A 75 16.85 -17.52 14.46
C LEU A 75 16.77 -18.57 15.56
N VAL A 76 16.21 -19.72 15.20
CA VAL A 76 16.38 -20.97 15.96
C VAL A 76 17.27 -21.87 15.13
N LEU A 77 18.43 -22.21 15.65
CA LEU A 77 19.36 -23.15 15.04
C LEU A 77 19.20 -24.52 15.71
N TYR A 78 19.12 -25.54 14.89
CA TYR A 78 19.09 -26.91 15.36
C TYR A 78 19.94 -27.79 14.44
N MET A 79 20.84 -28.56 15.02
CA MET A 79 21.78 -29.41 14.30
C MET A 79 21.70 -30.84 14.82
N GLU A 80 21.83 -31.79 13.90
CA GLU A 80 21.94 -33.21 14.19
C GLU A 80 23.14 -33.81 13.43
N ASP A 81 23.95 -34.61 14.11
CA ASP A 81 24.96 -35.44 13.49
C ASP A 81 24.54 -36.92 13.62
N ASN A 82 24.32 -37.59 12.49
CA ASN A 82 23.83 -38.99 12.46
C ASN A 82 22.60 -39.25 13.36
N GLY A 83 21.66 -38.32 13.40
CA GLY A 83 20.44 -38.41 14.22
C GLY A 83 20.64 -38.05 15.70
N HIS A 84 21.85 -37.71 16.12
CA HIS A 84 22.16 -37.22 17.48
C HIS A 84 22.09 -35.70 17.51
N PRO A 85 21.23 -35.11 18.36
CA PRO A 85 21.14 -33.67 18.47
C PRO A 85 22.44 -33.08 19.04
N LEU A 86 22.99 -32.09 18.36
CA LEU A 86 24.07 -31.26 18.87
C LEU A 86 23.48 -30.17 19.75
N VAL A 87 23.69 -30.27 21.05
CA VAL A 87 23.13 -29.34 22.04
C VAL A 87 24.03 -28.14 22.17
N PHE A 88 23.53 -26.94 21.99
CA PHE A 88 24.20 -25.69 22.31
C PHE A 88 23.24 -24.73 23.03
N SER A 89 23.82 -23.79 23.77
CA SER A 89 23.04 -22.77 24.46
C SER A 89 22.45 -21.77 23.46
N GLY A 90 21.13 -21.78 23.29
CA GLY A 90 20.45 -20.87 22.37
C GLY A 90 20.62 -19.41 22.75
N GLY A 91 20.80 -18.55 21.77
CA GLY A 91 20.95 -17.10 21.95
C GLY A 91 19.66 -16.30 21.86
N TRP A 92 18.57 -16.92 21.41
CA TRP A 92 17.27 -16.27 21.24
C TRP A 92 16.12 -17.22 21.63
N THR A 93 15.08 -16.62 22.23
CA THR A 93 13.86 -17.37 22.64
C THR A 93 12.70 -16.96 21.72
N PRO A 94 12.18 -17.86 20.88
CA PRO A 94 11.01 -17.61 20.04
C PRO A 94 9.72 -17.48 20.87
N ALA A 95 8.65 -16.96 20.24
CA ALA A 95 7.33 -16.90 20.85
C ALA A 95 6.71 -18.29 21.06
N ASP A 96 7.00 -19.20 20.13
CA ASP A 96 6.56 -20.61 20.21
C ASP A 96 7.69 -21.48 20.78
N GLU A 97 7.32 -22.62 21.36
CA GLU A 97 8.28 -23.53 21.97
C GLU A 97 9.28 -24.08 20.94
N ARG A 98 10.58 -23.99 21.27
CA ARG A 98 11.67 -24.41 20.38
C ARG A 98 11.53 -25.87 19.92
N ALA A 99 11.13 -26.75 20.84
CA ALA A 99 10.94 -28.18 20.55
C ALA A 99 9.83 -28.38 19.50
N THR A 100 8.74 -27.66 19.60
CA THR A 100 7.64 -27.71 18.66
C THR A 100 8.06 -27.19 17.28
N LEU A 101 8.83 -26.09 17.20
CA LEU A 101 9.34 -25.56 15.94
C LEU A 101 10.27 -26.59 15.24
N VAL A 102 11.17 -27.21 15.99
CA VAL A 102 12.10 -28.22 15.46
C VAL A 102 11.37 -29.48 15.00
N ALA A 103 10.37 -29.96 15.76
CA ALA A 103 9.57 -31.13 15.37
C ALA A 103 8.83 -30.89 14.05
N LEU A 104 8.17 -29.72 13.91
CA LEU A 104 7.50 -29.32 12.67
C LEU A 104 8.49 -29.13 11.52
N ALA A 105 9.65 -28.54 11.76
CA ALA A 105 10.68 -28.34 10.74
C ALA A 105 11.17 -29.70 10.21
N ARG A 106 11.38 -30.69 11.08
CA ARG A 106 11.80 -32.05 10.71
C ARG A 106 10.74 -32.75 9.85
N GLU A 107 9.48 -32.69 10.27
CA GLU A 107 8.36 -33.30 9.54
C GLU A 107 8.19 -32.69 8.15
N GLN A 108 8.21 -31.35 8.09
CA GLN A 108 7.96 -30.64 6.84
C GLN A 108 9.16 -30.60 5.90
N ALA A 109 10.39 -30.73 6.40
CA ALA A 109 11.59 -30.81 5.55
C ALA A 109 11.55 -32.01 4.60
N VAL A 110 11.09 -33.16 5.07
CA VAL A 110 10.92 -34.36 4.23
C VAL A 110 9.89 -34.12 3.14
N SER A 111 8.77 -33.48 3.50
CA SER A 111 7.71 -33.11 2.54
C SER A 111 8.18 -32.07 1.53
N ALA A 112 9.11 -31.19 1.92
CA ALA A 112 9.74 -30.19 1.07
C ALA A 112 10.84 -30.76 0.15
N GLY A 113 11.14 -32.07 0.24
CA GLY A 113 12.07 -32.76 -0.64
C GLY A 113 13.44 -33.07 -0.05
N LEU A 114 13.67 -32.79 1.24
CA LEU A 114 14.88 -33.20 1.92
C LEU A 114 14.86 -34.72 2.08
N ASN A 115 15.89 -35.41 1.59
CA ASN A 115 16.02 -36.88 1.73
C ASN A 115 17.26 -37.16 2.59
N PRO A 116 17.07 -37.59 3.87
CA PRO A 116 18.18 -37.86 4.78
C PRO A 116 19.05 -39.03 4.36
N ASP A 117 18.49 -40.00 3.58
CA ASP A 117 19.22 -41.19 3.15
C ASP A 117 20.22 -40.95 2.04
N ARG A 118 20.13 -39.77 1.39
CA ARG A 118 21.05 -39.39 0.32
C ARG A 118 22.18 -38.55 0.88
N LEU A 119 23.36 -39.10 1.01
CA LEU A 119 24.59 -38.45 1.49
C LEU A 119 25.18 -37.46 0.47
N HIS A 120 24.36 -36.58 -0.11
CA HIS A 120 24.83 -35.45 -0.91
C HIS A 120 24.25 -34.17 -0.36
N ARG A 121 24.91 -33.04 -0.59
CA ARG A 121 24.49 -31.71 -0.15
C ARG A 121 23.09 -31.40 -0.70
N GLN A 122 22.16 -31.12 0.21
CA GLN A 122 20.79 -30.75 -0.08
C GLN A 122 20.45 -29.49 0.70
N LYS A 123 19.62 -28.63 0.11
CA LYS A 123 19.11 -27.42 0.75
C LYS A 123 17.66 -27.22 0.32
N VAL A 124 16.77 -27.10 1.25
CA VAL A 124 15.34 -26.84 1.03
C VAL A 124 14.88 -25.67 1.89
N ASN A 125 14.04 -24.81 1.31
CA ASN A 125 13.43 -23.69 1.99
C ASN A 125 11.92 -23.87 1.99
N PHE A 126 11.29 -23.70 3.14
CA PHE A 126 9.85 -23.82 3.29
C PHE A 126 9.32 -22.97 4.44
N SER A 127 8.05 -22.59 4.38
CA SER A 127 7.38 -21.92 5.49
C SER A 127 6.84 -22.97 6.46
N LEU A 128 7.07 -22.76 7.76
CA LEU A 128 6.51 -23.65 8.79
C LEU A 128 5.02 -23.37 8.94
N ASN A 129 4.23 -24.42 8.73
CA ASN A 129 2.78 -24.40 8.86
C ASN A 129 2.35 -25.32 10.00
N GLY A 130 1.62 -24.79 10.95
CA GLY A 130 1.08 -25.56 12.07
C GLY A 130 -0.03 -24.78 12.77
N ALA A 131 -1.17 -25.41 13.04
CA ALA A 131 -2.28 -24.81 13.76
C ALA A 131 -1.93 -24.40 15.20
N GLN A 132 -0.79 -24.87 15.71
CA GLN A 132 -0.31 -24.62 17.07
C GLN A 132 0.66 -23.43 17.15
N LEU A 133 1.11 -22.90 15.98
CA LEU A 133 2.04 -21.78 15.93
C LEU A 133 1.30 -20.46 16.12
N SER A 134 1.82 -19.63 17.03
CA SER A 134 1.37 -18.26 17.22
C SER A 134 2.14 -17.29 16.33
N GLY A 135 3.37 -17.63 15.96
CA GLY A 135 4.24 -16.88 15.06
C GLY A 135 4.23 -17.37 13.62
N SER A 136 4.85 -16.61 12.74
CA SER A 136 5.10 -16.98 11.35
C SER A 136 6.60 -17.25 11.17
N TYR A 137 6.94 -18.43 10.70
CA TYR A 137 8.33 -18.87 10.60
C TYR A 137 8.64 -19.43 9.22
N THR A 138 9.90 -19.22 8.79
CA THR A 138 10.45 -19.85 7.59
C THR A 138 11.66 -20.68 7.99
N CYS A 139 11.75 -21.90 7.46
CA CYS A 139 12.84 -22.81 7.74
C CYS A 139 13.69 -23.04 6.49
N THR A 140 15.00 -23.00 6.67
CA THR A 140 15.98 -23.57 5.74
C THR A 140 16.56 -24.83 6.37
N ALA A 141 16.28 -25.97 5.74
CA ALA A 141 16.86 -27.24 6.16
C ALA A 141 17.97 -27.65 5.18
N MET A 142 19.09 -28.05 5.70
CA MET A 142 20.27 -28.46 4.93
C MET A 142 20.85 -29.77 5.41
N LEU A 143 21.26 -30.61 4.46
CA LEU A 143 22.07 -31.78 4.70
C LEU A 143 23.49 -31.50 4.20
N LEU A 144 24.45 -31.52 5.11
CA LEU A 144 25.86 -31.26 4.86
C LEU A 144 26.65 -32.54 5.07
N PRO A 145 27.15 -33.19 3.99
CA PRO A 145 27.99 -34.38 4.14
C PRO A 145 29.35 -33.95 4.72
N SER A 146 29.86 -34.74 5.68
CA SER A 146 31.22 -34.54 6.21
C SER A 146 32.21 -35.25 5.28
N GLU A 147 33.26 -34.54 4.84
CA GLU A 147 34.32 -35.12 4.02
C GLU A 147 35.22 -36.10 4.79
N GLN A 148 35.25 -35.98 6.12
CA GLN A 148 36.15 -36.75 6.98
C GLN A 148 35.51 -38.01 7.59
N THR A 149 34.21 -38.02 7.69
CA THR A 149 33.41 -39.14 8.23
C THR A 149 32.26 -39.47 7.29
N SER A 150 31.88 -40.73 7.16
CA SER A 150 30.69 -41.12 6.39
C SER A 150 29.41 -40.65 7.10
N SER A 151 29.43 -39.47 7.69
CA SER A 151 28.36 -38.84 8.42
C SER A 151 27.81 -37.62 7.67
N ALA A 152 26.60 -37.24 7.98
CA ALA A 152 25.98 -36.02 7.45
C ALA A 152 25.36 -35.23 8.60
N VAL A 153 25.65 -33.92 8.62
CA VAL A 153 25.05 -33.00 9.57
C VAL A 153 23.76 -32.46 8.97
N LEU A 154 22.66 -32.65 9.66
CA LEU A 154 21.38 -32.01 9.39
C LEU A 154 21.32 -30.68 10.14
N LEU A 155 21.12 -29.60 9.41
CA LEU A 155 21.01 -28.26 9.96
C LEU A 155 19.66 -27.64 9.61
N TYR A 156 18.95 -27.21 10.63
CA TYR A 156 17.69 -26.48 10.51
C TYR A 156 17.90 -25.06 11.01
N ILE A 157 17.60 -24.09 10.14
CA ILE A 157 17.66 -22.66 10.46
C ILE A 157 16.26 -22.10 10.32
N ILE A 158 15.63 -21.83 11.45
CA ILE A 158 14.24 -21.34 11.52
C ILE A 158 14.28 -19.86 11.82
N ARG A 159 13.72 -19.03 10.94
CA ARG A 159 13.66 -17.58 11.04
C ARG A 159 12.26 -17.12 11.45
N ASP A 160 12.21 -16.20 12.42
CA ASP A 160 10.98 -15.50 12.78
C ASP A 160 10.66 -14.41 11.73
N MET A 161 9.47 -14.49 11.14
CA MET A 161 8.95 -13.54 10.15
C MET A 161 8.14 -12.42 10.78
N GLY A 162 7.84 -12.48 12.09
CA GLY A 162 7.06 -11.48 12.81
C GLY A 162 7.55 -10.05 12.61
N PRO A 163 8.84 -9.75 12.87
CA PRO A 163 9.38 -8.40 12.69
C PRO A 163 9.28 -7.87 11.26
N LEU A 164 9.38 -8.76 10.27
CA LEU A 164 9.21 -8.37 8.87
C LEU A 164 7.75 -8.03 8.58
N HIS A 165 6.81 -8.85 9.04
CA HIS A 165 5.37 -8.58 8.90
C HIS A 165 4.97 -7.27 9.58
N ASP A 166 5.44 -7.02 10.81
CA ASP A 166 5.18 -5.79 11.55
C ASP A 166 5.70 -4.56 10.77
N ARG A 167 6.91 -4.65 10.23
CA ARG A 167 7.49 -3.59 9.40
C ARG A 167 6.67 -3.32 8.15
N LEU A 168 6.24 -4.36 7.44
CA LEU A 168 5.40 -4.24 6.24
C LEU A 168 4.03 -3.62 6.57
N TRP A 169 3.44 -4.00 7.72
CA TRP A 169 2.19 -3.44 8.20
C TRP A 169 2.30 -1.95 8.55
N ILE A 170 3.37 -1.57 9.28
CA ILE A 170 3.65 -0.17 9.60
C ILE A 170 3.84 0.65 8.32
N MET A 171 4.59 0.14 7.35
CA MET A 171 4.74 0.80 6.04
C MET A 171 3.38 1.01 5.36
N ALA A 172 2.55 -0.03 5.27
CA ALA A 172 1.23 0.06 4.64
C ALA A 172 0.36 1.14 5.31
N TRP A 173 0.38 1.21 6.64
CA TRP A 173 -0.34 2.22 7.41
C TRP A 173 0.19 3.64 7.15
N GLN A 174 1.51 3.82 7.12
CA GLN A 174 2.13 5.12 6.82
C GLN A 174 1.75 5.64 5.43
N TYR A 175 1.80 4.80 4.39
CA TYR A 175 1.38 5.17 3.04
C TYR A 175 -0.12 5.47 2.95
N THR A 176 -0.95 4.74 3.68
CA THR A 176 -2.40 4.99 3.75
C THR A 176 -2.69 6.34 4.43
N ALA A 177 -2.02 6.65 5.53
CA ALA A 177 -2.14 7.93 6.22
C ALA A 177 -1.67 9.10 5.33
N LEU A 178 -0.56 8.93 4.61
CA LEU A 178 -0.04 9.92 3.66
C LEU A 178 -1.03 10.17 2.52
N TRP A 179 -1.63 9.09 1.98
CA TRP A 179 -2.68 9.22 0.96
C TRP A 179 -3.88 10.00 1.48
N ALA A 180 -4.38 9.68 2.68
CA ALA A 180 -5.53 10.34 3.27
C ALA A 180 -5.27 11.84 3.50
N ALA A 181 -4.09 12.19 4.04
CA ALA A 181 -3.68 13.58 4.23
C ALA A 181 -3.56 14.32 2.90
N GLY A 182 -2.92 13.73 1.91
CA GLY A 182 -2.78 14.30 0.57
C GLY A 182 -4.14 14.50 -0.13
N ALA A 183 -5.04 13.52 -0.03
CA ALA A 183 -6.38 13.60 -0.60
C ALA A 183 -7.20 14.75 0.04
N LEU A 184 -7.11 14.93 1.37
CA LEU A 184 -7.77 16.04 2.07
C LEU A 184 -7.23 17.40 1.60
N ILE A 185 -5.91 17.55 1.51
CA ILE A 185 -5.27 18.78 1.04
C ILE A 185 -5.70 19.10 -0.41
N LEU A 186 -5.67 18.09 -1.29
CA LEU A 186 -6.09 18.25 -2.69
C LEU A 186 -7.57 18.58 -2.82
N ALA A 187 -8.45 17.99 -2.01
CA ALA A 187 -9.87 18.31 -1.98
C ALA A 187 -10.11 19.76 -1.53
N PHE A 188 -9.40 20.21 -0.49
CA PHE A 188 -9.46 21.60 -0.03
C PHE A 188 -8.98 22.57 -1.11
N LEU A 189 -7.83 22.29 -1.72
CA LEU A 189 -7.27 23.13 -2.78
C LEU A 189 -8.18 23.18 -4.01
N SER A 190 -8.74 22.05 -4.42
CA SER A 190 -9.69 21.97 -5.51
C SER A 190 -10.95 22.80 -5.24
N HIS A 191 -11.48 22.72 -4.03
CA HIS A 191 -12.62 23.54 -3.63
C HIS A 191 -12.30 25.04 -3.69
N TRP A 192 -11.17 25.45 -3.14
CA TRP A 192 -10.71 26.83 -3.14
C TRP A 192 -10.48 27.39 -4.55
N MET A 193 -9.81 26.60 -5.42
CA MET A 193 -9.56 26.99 -6.82
C MET A 193 -10.86 27.16 -7.61
N VAL A 194 -11.79 26.23 -7.51
CA VAL A 194 -13.08 26.29 -8.23
C VAL A 194 -13.88 27.51 -7.77
N ASP A 195 -13.88 27.80 -6.47
CA ASP A 195 -14.53 29.00 -5.94
C ASP A 195 -13.94 30.29 -6.53
N ARG A 196 -12.62 30.37 -6.55
CA ARG A 196 -11.92 31.55 -7.06
C ARG A 196 -12.10 31.73 -8.57
N ALA A 197 -12.04 30.66 -9.34
CA ALA A 197 -12.19 30.68 -10.80
C ALA A 197 -13.61 31.04 -11.27
N LEU A 198 -14.64 30.62 -10.52
CA LEU A 198 -16.02 30.84 -10.91
C LEU A 198 -16.63 32.17 -10.42
N ARG A 199 -16.00 32.86 -9.45
CA ARG A 199 -16.46 34.15 -8.95
C ARG A 199 -16.56 35.24 -10.05
N PRO A 200 -15.53 35.45 -10.90
CA PRO A 200 -15.61 36.48 -11.97
C PRO A 200 -16.71 36.18 -12.99
N THR A 201 -16.87 34.90 -13.36
CA THR A 201 -17.89 34.51 -14.32
C THR A 201 -19.30 34.71 -13.77
N ALA A 202 -19.53 34.42 -12.49
CA ALA A 202 -20.81 34.64 -11.84
C ALA A 202 -21.15 36.14 -11.78
N GLN A 203 -20.19 37.02 -11.48
CA GLN A 203 -20.34 38.49 -11.47
C GLN A 203 -20.62 39.04 -12.87
N ALA A 204 -19.92 38.54 -13.91
CA ALA A 204 -20.16 38.93 -15.28
C ALA A 204 -21.59 38.60 -15.75
N MET A 205 -22.06 37.40 -15.44
CA MET A 205 -23.46 37.01 -15.78
C MET A 205 -24.50 37.77 -14.99
N GLN A 206 -24.23 38.15 -13.75
CA GLN A 206 -25.15 38.98 -12.99
C GLN A 206 -25.27 40.38 -13.62
N LYS A 207 -24.14 41.02 -13.93
CA LYS A 207 -24.11 42.31 -14.65
C LYS A 207 -24.81 42.26 -15.99
N GLN A 208 -24.65 41.16 -16.76
CA GLN A 208 -25.33 40.94 -18.00
C GLN A 208 -26.86 40.84 -17.82
N ARG A 209 -27.34 40.16 -16.78
CA ARG A 209 -28.77 40.08 -16.45
C ARG A 209 -29.33 41.43 -16.04
N GLU A 210 -28.63 42.17 -15.23
CA GLU A 210 -29.01 43.54 -14.81
C GLU A 210 -29.09 44.45 -16.03
N PHE A 211 -28.11 44.41 -16.93
CA PHE A 211 -28.08 45.15 -18.18
C PHE A 211 -29.29 44.80 -19.08
N VAL A 212 -29.56 43.49 -19.28
CA VAL A 212 -30.72 43.06 -20.10
C VAL A 212 -32.05 43.49 -19.47
N ALA A 213 -32.19 43.43 -18.15
CA ALA A 213 -33.37 43.90 -17.44
C ALA A 213 -33.58 45.40 -17.59
N ALA A 214 -32.49 46.19 -17.38
CA ALA A 214 -32.55 47.66 -17.58
C ALA A 214 -32.86 48.04 -19.04
N ALA A 215 -32.21 47.40 -20.02
CA ALA A 215 -32.50 47.64 -21.44
C ALA A 215 -33.94 47.25 -21.80
N GLY A 216 -34.47 46.19 -21.22
CA GLY A 216 -35.89 45.79 -21.40
C GLY A 216 -36.87 46.79 -20.84
N HIS A 217 -36.54 47.43 -19.71
CA HIS A 217 -37.35 48.52 -19.17
C HIS A 217 -37.28 49.80 -20.02
N GLU A 218 -36.10 50.19 -20.47
CA GLU A 218 -35.91 51.39 -21.31
C GLU A 218 -36.53 51.23 -22.72
N LEU A 219 -36.50 50.02 -23.27
CA LEU A 219 -37.16 49.72 -24.56
C LEU A 219 -38.69 49.67 -24.46
N ARG A 220 -39.27 49.35 -23.32
CA ARG A 220 -40.72 49.29 -23.13
C ARG A 220 -41.37 50.66 -23.23
N SER A 221 -40.69 51.71 -22.75
CA SER A 221 -41.18 53.07 -22.82
C SER A 221 -41.36 53.58 -24.27
N PRO A 222 -40.38 53.58 -25.18
CA PRO A 222 -40.55 54.03 -26.55
C PRO A 222 -41.49 53.11 -27.35
N LEU A 223 -41.52 51.80 -27.07
CA LEU A 223 -42.48 50.87 -27.69
C LEU A 223 -43.94 51.19 -27.31
N THR A 224 -44.17 51.62 -26.06
CA THR A 224 -45.48 52.03 -25.60
C THR A 224 -45.95 53.31 -26.29
N VAL A 225 -45.02 54.25 -26.45
CA VAL A 225 -45.31 55.53 -27.19
C VAL A 225 -45.56 55.24 -28.66
N LEU A 226 -44.77 54.43 -29.34
CA LEU A 226 -44.99 54.00 -30.71
C LEU A 226 -46.30 53.28 -30.89
N LYS A 227 -46.68 52.41 -29.98
CA LYS A 227 -47.98 51.72 -30.01
C LYS A 227 -49.14 52.68 -29.81
N ALA A 228 -49.01 53.64 -28.91
CA ALA A 228 -50.05 54.67 -28.70
C ALA A 228 -50.20 55.58 -29.92
N SER A 229 -49.09 56.02 -30.56
CA SER A 229 -49.14 56.87 -31.77
C SER A 229 -49.70 56.10 -32.97
N LEU A 230 -49.40 54.80 -33.13
CA LEU A 230 -50.02 53.96 -34.17
C LEU A 230 -51.52 53.75 -33.94
N GLN A 231 -51.99 53.59 -32.71
CA GLN A 231 -53.39 53.49 -32.38
C GLN A 231 -54.13 54.79 -32.59
N ALA A 232 -53.49 55.92 -32.31
CA ALA A 232 -54.05 57.25 -32.60
C ALA A 232 -54.18 57.49 -34.11
N ALA A 233 -53.22 57.01 -34.93
CA ALA A 233 -53.24 57.14 -36.39
C ALA A 233 -54.25 56.18 -37.07
N GLN A 234 -54.66 55.12 -36.37
CA GLN A 234 -55.70 54.16 -36.87
C GLN A 234 -57.15 54.48 -36.37
N ALA A 235 -57.32 55.49 -35.53
CA ALA A 235 -58.67 55.92 -35.14
C ALA A 235 -59.42 56.49 -36.38
N PRO A 236 -60.53 55.95 -36.78
CA PRO A 236 -61.29 56.46 -37.92
C PRO A 236 -61.78 57.86 -37.58
N GLU A 237 -61.56 58.77 -38.50
CA GLU A 237 -62.07 60.15 -38.52
C GLU A 237 -63.56 60.12 -38.78
N THR A 238 -64.38 59.72 -37.79
CA THR A 238 -65.80 59.72 -37.84
C THR A 238 -66.39 60.57 -36.72
N ALA A 239 -66.21 61.86 -36.85
CA ALA A 239 -66.96 62.80 -36.04
C ALA A 239 -66.96 64.20 -36.66
N HIS A 240 -67.51 64.37 -37.88
CA HIS A 240 -68.02 65.67 -38.34
C HIS A 240 -68.97 65.36 -39.52
N LEU A 241 -70.17 65.02 -39.23
CA LEU A 241 -71.36 65.28 -40.06
C LEU A 241 -72.60 65.14 -39.18
N ALA A 242 -72.93 66.20 -38.47
CA ALA A 242 -74.30 66.45 -38.04
C ALA A 242 -74.92 67.49 -38.97
N PRO A 243 -75.94 67.19 -39.72
CA PRO A 243 -76.72 68.21 -40.37
C PRO A 243 -77.78 68.76 -39.43
N GLN A 244 -78.16 69.95 -39.66
CA GLN A 244 -79.19 70.72 -39.02
C GLN A 244 -80.57 70.03 -39.00
#